data_829785ef377a7e7ae4cb650b7b9d5817
#
_entry.id   829785ef377a7e7ae4cb650b7b9d5817
#
_cell.length_a   1.000
_cell.length_b   1.000
_cell.length_c   1.000
_cell.angle_alpha   90.00
_cell.angle_beta   90.00
_cell.angle_gamma   90.00
#
_symmetry.space_group_name_H-M   'P 1'
#
loop_
_entity.id
_entity.type
_entity.pdbx_description
1 polymer ?
#
loop_
_entity_poly.entity_id
_entity_poly.type
_entity_poly.pdbx_seq_one_letter_code
_entity_poly.pdbx_strand_id
1 'polypeptide(L)'
;HKIFNGKFIIDGKEKESSLFKLIKKTSQDNPNDIVSAYKDNVAFVKGPRVQQFAPKSADKPDFYEVKEFDSVISLKAETHNFPTTVEPFNGAATGSGGEIRDRLAGGQGSLPMAGTAVYMTSYSRLESFDHAQDNRPWENGMAERKWLYQTPMDILIKASNGASDFGNKFGQPLISGSILTFEHEEDTRKLGFDKVIMQAGGIGYGKLDQAIKKKPQTGDKIGMGGAAVSSADTGAFSSGIELNAIQRSNPEMQKRAANAIRGLVESDVNPIVSIHDHGAGGHLNCLSE
;
A
#
# COMPACT_ATOMS: atom_id res chain seq x y z
N HIS A 1 -16.93 4.25 -7.57
CA HIS A 1 -17.60 4.36 -8.88
C HIS A 1 -18.51 5.59 -8.98
N LYS A 2 -19.47 5.79 -8.05
CA LYS A 2 -20.44 6.89 -8.13
C LYS A 2 -19.79 8.27 -8.19
N ILE A 3 -18.75 8.52 -7.41
CA ILE A 3 -18.04 9.81 -7.38
C ILE A 3 -17.11 9.93 -8.59
N PHE A 4 -16.16 9.04 -8.75
CA PHE A 4 -15.11 9.17 -9.76
C PHE A 4 -15.60 8.99 -11.21
N ASN A 5 -16.68 8.22 -11.42
CA ASN A 5 -17.30 8.03 -12.73
C ASN A 5 -18.63 8.77 -12.86
N GLY A 6 -18.99 9.61 -11.89
CA GLY A 6 -20.23 10.39 -11.90
C GLY A 6 -20.20 11.50 -12.94
N LYS A 7 -21.39 12.02 -13.22
CA LYS A 7 -21.57 13.24 -13.98
C LYS A 7 -21.41 14.45 -13.07
N PHE A 8 -20.71 15.44 -13.53
CA PHE A 8 -20.45 16.68 -12.79
C PHE A 8 -21.09 17.86 -13.52
N ILE A 9 -21.96 18.59 -12.81
CA ILE A 9 -22.57 19.81 -13.30
C ILE A 9 -21.97 20.96 -12.48
N ILE A 10 -21.27 21.87 -13.12
CA ILE A 10 -20.65 23.04 -12.50
C ILE A 10 -21.21 24.27 -13.20
N ASP A 11 -21.79 25.19 -12.43
CA ASP A 11 -22.44 26.41 -12.94
C ASP A 11 -23.49 26.11 -14.04
N GLY A 12 -24.30 25.05 -13.81
CA GLY A 12 -25.34 24.61 -14.72
C GLY A 12 -24.86 23.91 -16.01
N LYS A 13 -23.54 23.71 -16.16
CA LYS A 13 -22.96 23.04 -17.34
C LYS A 13 -22.42 21.66 -16.96
N GLU A 14 -22.88 20.62 -17.66
CA GLU A 14 -22.33 19.27 -17.53
C GLU A 14 -20.89 19.25 -18.07
N LYS A 15 -19.96 18.67 -17.30
CA LYS A 15 -18.57 18.48 -17.73
C LYS A 15 -18.45 17.23 -18.60
N GLU A 16 -17.70 17.31 -19.67
CA GLU A 16 -17.51 16.23 -20.64
C GLU A 16 -16.83 15.00 -20.06
N SER A 17 -16.02 15.18 -19.01
CA SER A 17 -15.21 14.11 -18.43
C SER A 17 -15.51 13.87 -16.96
N SER A 18 -15.59 12.60 -16.57
CA SER A 18 -15.60 12.21 -15.17
C SER A 18 -14.22 12.45 -14.54
N LEU A 19 -14.16 12.51 -13.20
CA LEU A 19 -12.88 12.68 -12.47
C LEU A 19 -11.85 11.59 -12.84
N PHE A 20 -12.29 10.35 -12.96
CA PHE A 20 -11.39 9.25 -13.32
C PHE A 20 -10.84 9.36 -14.74
N LYS A 21 -11.65 9.82 -15.68
CA LYS A 21 -11.18 10.13 -17.04
C LYS A 21 -10.14 11.25 -17.04
N LEU A 22 -10.33 12.30 -16.21
CA LEU A 22 -9.36 13.38 -16.07
C LEU A 22 -8.03 12.90 -15.50
N ILE A 23 -8.08 12.03 -14.46
CA ILE A 23 -6.86 11.41 -13.88
C ILE A 23 -6.11 10.64 -14.98
N LYS A 24 -6.79 9.76 -15.71
CA LYS A 24 -6.16 8.99 -16.80
C LYS A 24 -5.63 9.87 -17.93
N LYS A 25 -6.33 10.95 -18.23
CA LYS A 25 -5.95 11.90 -19.28
C LYS A 25 -4.57 12.53 -19.01
N THR A 26 -4.20 12.77 -17.75
CA THR A 26 -2.88 13.31 -17.43
C THR A 26 -1.74 12.44 -17.98
N SER A 27 -1.86 11.11 -17.84
CA SER A 27 -0.87 10.16 -18.36
C SER A 27 -0.99 9.94 -19.87
N GLN A 28 -2.15 10.20 -20.47
CA GLN A 28 -2.34 10.10 -21.91
C GLN A 28 -1.74 11.29 -22.63
N ASP A 29 -1.97 12.50 -22.10
CA ASP A 29 -1.47 13.75 -22.71
C ASP A 29 0.03 13.96 -22.44
N ASN A 30 0.51 13.42 -21.30
CA ASN A 30 1.90 13.51 -20.88
C ASN A 30 2.41 12.13 -20.45
N PRO A 31 2.70 11.22 -21.40
CA PRO A 31 3.11 9.85 -21.08
C PRO A 31 4.44 9.79 -20.34
N ASN A 32 5.31 10.80 -20.54
CA ASN A 32 6.64 10.86 -19.93
C ASN A 32 7.36 9.50 -20.07
N ASP A 33 7.98 9.03 -18.98
CA ASP A 33 8.70 7.75 -18.93
C ASP A 33 7.83 6.61 -18.31
N ILE A 34 6.50 6.68 -18.41
CA ILE A 34 5.61 5.63 -17.92
C ILE A 34 5.79 4.37 -18.77
N VAL A 35 6.19 3.28 -18.11
CA VAL A 35 6.29 1.94 -18.71
C VAL A 35 4.99 1.16 -18.53
N SER A 36 4.40 1.22 -17.33
CA SER A 36 3.12 0.60 -17.01
C SER A 36 2.39 1.38 -15.93
N ALA A 37 1.09 1.63 -16.14
CA ALA A 37 0.18 2.20 -15.16
C ALA A 37 -1.23 1.66 -15.35
N TYR A 38 -1.99 1.47 -14.27
CA TYR A 38 -3.37 0.97 -14.25
C TYR A 38 -3.59 -0.46 -14.81
N LYS A 39 -2.53 -1.24 -14.96
CA LYS A 39 -2.57 -2.61 -15.53
C LYS A 39 -1.96 -3.67 -14.60
N ASP A 40 -1.36 -3.26 -13.52
CA ASP A 40 -0.69 -4.10 -12.54
C ASP A 40 -0.92 -3.51 -11.14
N ASN A 41 -0.53 -4.22 -10.10
CA ASN A 41 -0.60 -3.75 -8.71
C ASN A 41 0.32 -2.56 -8.45
N VAL A 42 1.27 -2.31 -9.33
CA VAL A 42 2.23 -1.19 -9.27
C VAL A 42 2.23 -0.40 -10.56
N ALA A 43 2.71 0.84 -10.49
CA ALA A 43 3.13 1.58 -11.67
C ALA A 43 4.64 1.46 -11.85
N PHE A 44 5.07 1.37 -13.10
CA PHE A 44 6.47 1.44 -13.48
C PHE A 44 6.77 2.67 -14.32
N VAL A 45 7.83 3.37 -13.96
CA VAL A 45 8.43 4.41 -14.79
C VAL A 45 9.86 3.99 -15.17
N LYS A 46 10.34 4.44 -16.30
CA LYS A 46 11.71 4.17 -16.75
C LYS A 46 12.70 4.70 -15.72
N GLY A 47 13.63 3.88 -15.33
CA GLY A 47 14.74 4.21 -14.45
C GLY A 47 16.05 4.42 -15.21
N PRO A 48 17.13 4.77 -14.51
CA PRO A 48 18.46 4.87 -15.12
C PRO A 48 19.01 3.47 -15.47
N ARG A 49 20.03 3.45 -16.32
CA ARG A 49 20.89 2.28 -16.46
C ARG A 49 21.68 2.09 -15.15
N VAL A 50 21.63 0.90 -14.60
CA VAL A 50 22.22 0.59 -13.29
C VAL A 50 23.09 -0.64 -13.34
N GLN A 51 23.96 -0.76 -12.34
CA GLN A 51 24.76 -1.96 -12.07
C GLN A 51 24.20 -2.70 -10.86
N GLN A 52 24.13 -4.00 -10.95
CA GLN A 52 23.73 -4.88 -9.87
C GLN A 52 24.79 -5.95 -9.64
N PHE A 53 25.16 -6.16 -8.38
CA PHE A 53 26.02 -7.24 -7.95
C PHE A 53 25.14 -8.40 -7.48
N ALA A 54 25.09 -9.46 -8.27
CA ALA A 54 24.18 -10.58 -8.06
C ALA A 54 24.80 -11.91 -8.55
N PRO A 55 24.29 -13.07 -8.07
CA PRO A 55 24.71 -14.36 -8.59
C PRO A 55 24.21 -14.54 -10.02
N LYS A 56 24.96 -15.30 -10.80
CA LYS A 56 24.59 -15.63 -12.18
C LYS A 56 23.38 -16.56 -12.25
N SER A 57 23.28 -17.47 -11.31
CA SER A 57 22.27 -18.53 -11.25
C SER A 57 21.62 -18.55 -9.86
N ALA A 58 20.33 -18.89 -9.81
CA ALA A 58 19.56 -18.99 -8.55
C ALA A 58 19.44 -20.44 -8.04
N ASP A 59 19.75 -21.43 -8.84
CA ASP A 59 19.49 -22.86 -8.59
C ASP A 59 20.70 -23.62 -8.02
N LYS A 60 21.86 -22.99 -8.01
CA LYS A 60 23.12 -23.56 -7.50
C LYS A 60 24.05 -22.48 -6.95
N PRO A 61 25.03 -22.83 -6.11
CA PRO A 61 26.11 -21.92 -5.76
C PRO A 61 26.86 -21.43 -7.01
N ASP A 62 27.03 -20.11 -7.12
CA ASP A 62 27.68 -19.50 -8.28
C ASP A 62 28.44 -18.24 -7.86
N PHE A 63 29.31 -17.76 -8.72
CA PHE A 63 30.01 -16.52 -8.51
C PHE A 63 29.08 -15.32 -8.65
N TYR A 64 29.34 -14.30 -7.87
CA TYR A 64 28.70 -12.99 -8.02
C TYR A 64 29.38 -12.19 -9.11
N GLU A 65 28.59 -11.55 -9.92
CA GLU A 65 29.04 -10.70 -11.02
C GLU A 65 28.39 -9.32 -10.93
N VAL A 66 29.07 -8.32 -11.48
CA VAL A 66 28.46 -7.01 -11.75
C VAL A 66 27.82 -7.05 -13.12
N LYS A 67 26.52 -6.78 -13.20
CA LYS A 67 25.76 -6.73 -14.45
C LYS A 67 25.09 -5.39 -14.61
N GLU A 68 25.07 -4.91 -15.83
CA GLU A 68 24.36 -3.68 -16.20
C GLU A 68 23.03 -4.02 -16.86
N PHE A 69 21.98 -3.26 -16.51
CA PHE A 69 20.70 -3.35 -17.17
C PHE A 69 19.95 -2.02 -17.15
N ASP A 70 18.99 -1.86 -18.06
CA ASP A 70 18.05 -0.75 -18.05
C ASP A 70 16.99 -1.04 -17.00
N SER A 71 16.81 -0.12 -16.06
CA SER A 71 15.92 -0.31 -14.93
C SER A 71 14.56 0.33 -15.11
N VAL A 72 13.62 -0.11 -14.31
CA VAL A 72 12.37 0.59 -14.00
C VAL A 72 12.31 0.88 -12.53
N ILE A 73 11.63 1.97 -12.17
CA ILE A 73 11.27 2.31 -10.79
C ILE A 73 9.83 1.87 -10.57
N SER A 74 9.59 1.03 -9.59
CA SER A 74 8.25 0.63 -9.17
C SER A 74 7.71 1.59 -8.11
N LEU A 75 6.44 1.96 -8.27
CA LEU A 75 5.72 2.90 -7.41
C LEU A 75 4.42 2.25 -6.96
N LYS A 76 4.15 2.28 -5.67
CA LYS A 76 2.90 1.78 -5.07
C LYS A 76 2.44 2.70 -3.97
N ALA A 77 1.12 2.88 -3.90
CA ALA A 77 0.42 3.40 -2.73
C ALA A 77 -0.76 2.46 -2.43
N GLU A 78 -0.86 2.03 -1.19
CA GLU A 78 -1.89 1.10 -0.69
C GLU A 78 -2.64 1.72 0.47
N THR A 79 -3.95 1.51 0.55
CA THR A 79 -4.76 1.93 1.69
C THR A 79 -5.14 0.75 2.57
N HIS A 80 -5.01 0.91 3.88
CA HIS A 80 -5.33 -0.13 4.85
C HIS A 80 -6.12 0.44 6.03
N ASN A 81 -7.31 0.97 5.74
CA ASN A 81 -8.07 1.85 6.63
C ASN A 81 -8.79 1.09 7.76
N PHE A 82 -9.70 0.17 7.40
CA PHE A 82 -10.49 -0.59 8.36
C PHE A 82 -9.61 -1.38 9.34
N PRO A 83 -8.64 -2.17 8.89
CA PRO A 83 -7.78 -2.90 9.81
C PRO A 83 -7.00 -2.00 10.76
N THR A 84 -6.49 -0.84 10.27
CA THR A 84 -5.76 0.12 11.09
C THR A 84 -6.66 0.81 12.11
N THR A 85 -7.95 0.97 11.82
CA THR A 85 -8.91 1.53 12.79
C THR A 85 -9.19 0.54 13.92
N VAL A 86 -9.38 -0.75 13.61
CA VAL A 86 -9.78 -1.80 14.56
C VAL A 86 -8.59 -2.31 15.39
N GLU A 87 -7.49 -2.61 14.72
CA GLU A 87 -6.25 -3.13 15.33
C GLU A 87 -5.05 -2.38 14.75
N PRO A 88 -4.73 -1.20 15.27
CA PRO A 88 -3.80 -0.27 14.62
C PRO A 88 -2.42 -0.85 14.34
N PHE A 89 -1.84 -1.61 15.28
CA PHE A 89 -0.52 -2.19 15.10
C PHE A 89 -0.51 -3.20 13.93
N ASN A 90 -1.33 -4.23 14.00
CA ASN A 90 -1.38 -5.25 12.95
C ASN A 90 -1.95 -4.71 11.64
N GLY A 91 -2.92 -3.80 11.72
CA GLY A 91 -3.49 -3.14 10.54
C GLY A 91 -2.46 -2.36 9.75
N ALA A 92 -1.70 -1.49 10.40
CA ALA A 92 -0.65 -0.71 9.73
C ALA A 92 0.55 -1.58 9.31
N ALA A 93 0.93 -2.57 10.12
CA ALA A 93 1.97 -3.52 9.75
C ALA A 93 1.60 -4.28 8.47
N THR A 94 0.35 -4.77 8.38
CA THR A 94 -0.13 -5.47 7.18
C THR A 94 -0.28 -4.50 5.99
N GLY A 95 -0.65 -3.25 6.23
CA GLY A 95 -0.67 -2.20 5.19
C GLY A 95 0.70 -2.00 4.55
N SER A 96 1.74 -1.85 5.38
CA SER A 96 3.13 -1.79 4.91
C SER A 96 3.56 -3.08 4.22
N GLY A 97 3.18 -4.24 4.76
CA GLY A 97 3.42 -5.53 4.15
C GLY A 97 2.73 -5.68 2.79
N GLY A 98 1.52 -5.12 2.64
CA GLY A 98 0.74 -5.13 1.40
C GLY A 98 1.42 -4.39 0.27
N GLU A 99 1.84 -3.16 0.50
CA GLU A 99 2.53 -2.38 -0.50
C GLU A 99 3.87 -3.00 -0.93
N ILE A 100 4.57 -3.66 0.01
CA ILE A 100 5.78 -4.43 -0.29
C ILE A 100 5.46 -5.64 -1.17
N ARG A 101 4.38 -6.39 -0.86
CA ARG A 101 3.95 -7.54 -1.67
C ARG A 101 3.62 -7.14 -3.09
N ASP A 102 2.88 -6.06 -3.26
CA ASP A 102 2.52 -5.56 -4.58
C ASP A 102 3.75 -5.19 -5.41
N ARG A 103 4.75 -4.57 -4.78
CA ARG A 103 5.99 -4.26 -5.49
C ARG A 103 6.81 -5.50 -5.80
N LEU A 104 6.86 -6.48 -4.90
CA LEU A 104 7.45 -7.79 -5.22
C LEU A 104 6.74 -8.48 -6.38
N ALA A 105 5.42 -8.29 -6.47
CA ALA A 105 4.57 -8.88 -7.50
C ALA A 105 4.47 -8.04 -8.78
N GLY A 106 5.18 -6.93 -8.88
CA GLY A 106 5.18 -6.08 -10.07
C GLY A 106 5.88 -6.75 -11.25
N GLY A 107 5.22 -6.78 -12.42
CA GLY A 107 5.78 -7.40 -13.62
C GLY A 107 6.07 -8.89 -13.42
N GLN A 108 7.30 -9.28 -13.71
CA GLN A 108 7.86 -10.62 -13.46
C GLN A 108 8.67 -10.67 -12.15
N GLY A 109 8.46 -9.68 -11.28
CA GLY A 109 9.11 -9.46 -10.02
C GLY A 109 9.92 -8.16 -9.99
N SER A 110 9.79 -7.41 -8.90
CA SER A 110 10.61 -6.22 -8.63
C SER A 110 11.06 -6.19 -7.17
N LEU A 111 12.01 -5.34 -6.86
CA LEU A 111 12.67 -5.34 -5.55
C LEU A 111 12.31 -4.07 -4.77
N PRO A 112 11.66 -4.17 -3.61
CA PRO A 112 11.39 -3.04 -2.72
C PRO A 112 12.66 -2.38 -2.21
N MET A 113 12.68 -1.04 -2.14
CA MET A 113 13.81 -0.26 -1.64
C MET A 113 13.46 0.54 -0.39
N ALA A 114 12.41 1.32 -0.45
CA ALA A 114 12.03 2.21 0.63
C ALA A 114 10.50 2.39 0.67
N GLY A 115 9.97 2.61 1.87
CA GLY A 115 8.55 2.80 2.11
C GLY A 115 8.23 4.13 2.78
N THR A 116 6.96 4.47 2.78
CA THR A 116 6.38 5.61 3.47
C THR A 116 5.05 5.20 4.10
N ALA A 117 4.64 5.90 5.16
CA ALA A 117 3.34 5.70 5.78
C ALA A 117 2.69 7.06 6.08
N VAL A 118 1.46 7.24 5.66
CA VAL A 118 0.66 8.44 5.91
C VAL A 118 -0.59 8.04 6.69
N TYR A 119 -0.90 8.81 7.72
CA TYR A 119 -2.07 8.58 8.56
C TYR A 119 -2.96 9.82 8.54
N MET A 120 -4.27 9.61 8.39
CA MET A 120 -5.28 10.65 8.48
C MET A 120 -6.29 10.23 9.55
N THR A 121 -6.54 11.10 10.52
CA THR A 121 -7.42 10.82 11.64
C THR A 121 -8.12 12.07 12.14
N SER A 122 -9.10 11.91 13.01
CA SER A 122 -9.65 13.01 13.80
C SER A 122 -8.60 13.60 14.74
N TYR A 123 -8.88 14.73 15.35
CA TYR A 123 -7.96 15.37 16.32
C TYR A 123 -7.65 14.43 17.48
N SER A 124 -6.47 14.61 18.06
CA SER A 124 -5.84 13.65 18.99
C SER A 124 -6.59 13.43 20.29
N ARG A 125 -7.36 14.40 20.76
CA ARG A 125 -8.05 14.41 22.07
C ARG A 125 -7.10 14.09 23.23
N LEU A 126 -5.89 14.64 23.13
CA LEU A 126 -4.93 14.57 24.21
C LEU A 126 -5.45 15.36 25.42
N GLU A 127 -5.46 14.71 26.56
CA GLU A 127 -5.50 15.46 27.82
C GLU A 127 -4.17 16.19 27.98
N SER A 128 -4.24 17.49 28.19
CA SER A 128 -3.05 18.30 28.44
C SER A 128 -2.48 17.96 29.81
N PHE A 129 -1.21 17.62 29.87
CA PHE A 129 -0.48 17.49 31.14
C PHE A 129 -0.18 18.87 31.76
N ASP A 130 -0.25 19.94 30.99
CA ASP A 130 -0.05 21.29 31.41
C ASP A 130 -1.16 22.21 30.86
N HIS A 131 -2.26 22.28 31.62
CA HIS A 131 -3.44 23.07 31.27
C HIS A 131 -3.16 24.58 31.00
N ALA A 132 -1.99 25.07 31.40
CA ALA A 132 -1.62 26.49 31.27
C ALA A 132 -1.01 26.83 29.90
N GLN A 133 -0.44 25.84 29.17
CA GLN A 133 0.27 26.08 27.93
C GLN A 133 -0.37 25.42 26.69
N ASP A 134 -1.29 24.48 26.89
CA ASP A 134 -1.87 23.70 25.80
C ASP A 134 -3.16 24.34 25.29
N ASN A 135 -3.01 25.41 24.56
CA ASN A 135 -4.13 26.15 23.98
C ASN A 135 -4.48 25.55 22.60
N ARG A 136 -5.26 24.47 22.61
CA ARG A 136 -5.85 23.87 21.39
C ARG A 136 -7.35 24.18 21.31
N PRO A 137 -7.72 25.44 21.03
CA PRO A 137 -9.12 25.87 21.05
C PRO A 137 -9.98 25.08 20.04
N TRP A 138 -9.37 24.51 19.02
CA TRP A 138 -10.04 23.68 18.02
C TRP A 138 -10.44 22.28 18.51
N GLU A 139 -9.90 21.81 19.64
CA GLU A 139 -10.30 20.54 20.27
C GLU A 139 -11.33 20.73 21.41
N ASN A 140 -11.59 21.97 21.81
CA ASN A 140 -12.50 22.26 22.91
C ASN A 140 -13.93 21.84 22.58
N GLY A 141 -14.53 21.04 23.46
CA GLY A 141 -15.90 20.56 23.31
C GLY A 141 -16.12 19.48 22.26
N MET A 142 -15.08 18.95 21.66
CA MET A 142 -15.20 17.84 20.70
C MET A 142 -15.64 16.55 21.40
N ALA A 143 -16.69 15.90 20.85
CA ALA A 143 -17.18 14.66 21.35
C ALA A 143 -16.20 13.50 21.05
N GLU A 144 -16.20 12.48 21.92
CA GLU A 144 -15.47 11.25 21.65
C GLU A 144 -15.90 10.61 20.32
N ARG A 145 -14.95 9.93 19.68
CA ARG A 145 -15.17 9.14 18.47
C ARG A 145 -15.30 7.65 18.86
N LYS A 146 -16.44 7.26 19.42
CA LYS A 146 -16.67 5.93 20.00
C LYS A 146 -16.39 4.76 19.04
N TRP A 147 -16.60 4.96 17.75
CA TRP A 147 -16.35 3.94 16.72
C TRP A 147 -14.87 3.77 16.36
N LEU A 148 -13.97 4.58 16.90
CA LEU A 148 -12.53 4.35 16.73
C LEU A 148 -11.97 3.28 17.68
N TYR A 149 -12.75 2.80 18.65
CA TYR A 149 -12.34 1.83 19.70
C TYR A 149 -11.21 2.30 20.62
N GLN A 150 -10.40 3.23 20.19
CA GLN A 150 -9.25 3.82 20.89
C GLN A 150 -9.19 5.30 20.58
N THR A 151 -8.41 6.05 21.37
CA THR A 151 -8.19 7.47 21.07
C THR A 151 -7.41 7.60 19.74
N PRO A 152 -7.61 8.70 19.00
CA PRO A 152 -6.82 8.95 17.79
C PRO A 152 -5.31 8.92 18.04
N MET A 153 -4.83 9.38 19.20
CA MET A 153 -3.42 9.32 19.56
C MET A 153 -2.92 7.89 19.75
N ASP A 154 -3.68 7.04 20.46
CA ASP A 154 -3.31 5.64 20.66
C ASP A 154 -3.22 4.91 19.32
N ILE A 155 -4.16 5.20 18.42
CA ILE A 155 -4.16 4.64 17.07
C ILE A 155 -2.90 5.05 16.31
N LEU A 156 -2.56 6.34 16.32
CA LEU A 156 -1.37 6.85 15.62
C LEU A 156 -0.08 6.22 16.14
N ILE A 157 0.07 6.12 17.46
CA ILE A 157 1.26 5.51 18.08
C ILE A 157 1.37 4.03 17.69
N LYS A 158 0.29 3.27 17.85
CA LYS A 158 0.28 1.83 17.55
C LYS A 158 0.44 1.54 16.06
N ALA A 159 -0.22 2.32 15.21
CA ALA A 159 -0.11 2.19 13.76
C ALA A 159 1.31 2.49 13.27
N SER A 160 1.91 3.57 13.75
CA SER A 160 3.29 3.92 13.41
C SER A 160 4.27 2.83 13.85
N ASN A 161 4.10 2.31 15.07
CA ASN A 161 4.92 1.20 15.57
C ASN A 161 4.73 -0.08 14.72
N GLY A 162 3.50 -0.39 14.31
CA GLY A 162 3.22 -1.56 13.48
C GLY A 162 3.86 -1.48 12.09
N ALA A 163 3.72 -0.34 11.41
CA ALA A 163 4.33 -0.11 10.11
C ALA A 163 5.87 -0.17 10.18
N SER A 164 6.47 0.47 11.19
CA SER A 164 7.91 0.43 11.43
C SER A 164 8.41 -0.98 11.75
N ASP A 165 7.70 -1.71 12.60
CA ASP A 165 8.07 -3.09 12.97
C ASP A 165 8.12 -3.98 11.73
N PHE A 166 7.11 -3.88 10.85
CA PHE A 166 7.08 -4.65 9.61
C PHE A 166 8.25 -4.27 8.68
N GLY A 167 8.43 -2.99 8.43
CA GLY A 167 9.49 -2.49 7.57
C GLY A 167 10.88 -2.90 8.07
N ASN A 168 11.14 -2.74 9.36
CA ASN A 168 12.40 -3.13 9.99
C ASN A 168 12.69 -4.63 9.90
N LYS A 169 11.69 -5.48 10.19
CA LYS A 169 11.85 -6.94 10.14
C LYS A 169 11.97 -7.46 8.70
N PHE A 170 11.29 -6.83 7.76
CA PHE A 170 11.43 -7.15 6.34
C PHE A 170 12.74 -6.64 5.77
N GLY A 171 13.26 -5.52 6.25
CA GLY A 171 14.45 -4.85 5.76
C GLY A 171 14.15 -3.80 4.68
N GLN A 172 12.97 -3.18 4.74
CA GLN A 172 12.61 -1.99 3.98
C GLN A 172 12.44 -0.81 4.94
N PRO A 173 13.31 0.21 4.90
CA PRO A 173 13.16 1.37 5.76
C PRO A 173 11.91 2.18 5.39
N LEU A 174 11.19 2.67 6.40
CA LEU A 174 10.23 3.75 6.23
C LEU A 174 10.99 5.07 6.28
N ILE A 175 11.13 5.73 5.14
CA ILE A 175 11.97 6.93 4.99
C ILE A 175 11.21 8.23 5.16
N SER A 176 9.89 8.19 5.15
CA SER A 176 9.03 9.35 5.23
C SER A 176 7.66 8.96 5.78
N GLY A 177 6.96 9.93 6.32
CA GLY A 177 5.58 9.79 6.76
C GLY A 177 4.93 11.14 6.98
N SER A 178 3.60 11.13 7.12
CA SER A 178 2.82 12.32 7.43
C SER A 178 1.64 11.97 8.31
N ILE A 179 1.23 12.91 9.15
CA ILE A 179 0.01 12.85 9.92
C ILE A 179 -0.85 14.02 9.50
N LEU A 180 -2.08 13.74 9.09
CA LEU A 180 -3.07 14.74 8.71
C LEU A 180 -4.28 14.58 9.62
N THR A 181 -4.73 15.68 10.22
CA THR A 181 -5.91 15.69 11.08
C THR A 181 -6.91 16.70 10.57
N PHE A 182 -8.18 16.34 10.61
CA PHE A 182 -9.25 17.21 10.19
C PHE A 182 -10.56 16.86 10.88
N GLU A 183 -11.19 17.88 11.48
CA GLU A 183 -12.58 17.86 11.91
C GLU A 183 -13.16 19.27 11.73
N HIS A 184 -14.39 19.32 11.24
CA HIS A 184 -15.10 20.57 11.01
C HIS A 184 -16.60 20.38 11.22
N GLU A 185 -17.27 21.36 11.75
CA GLU A 185 -18.72 21.39 11.88
C GLU A 185 -19.28 22.51 11.02
N GLU A 186 -20.22 22.18 10.14
CA GLU A 186 -20.87 23.10 9.23
C GLU A 186 -22.33 22.74 9.12
N ASP A 187 -23.23 23.69 9.37
CA ASP A 187 -24.69 23.50 9.24
C ASP A 187 -25.21 22.20 9.87
N THR A 188 -24.85 21.89 11.08
CA THR A 188 -25.23 20.65 11.79
C THR A 188 -24.55 19.37 11.28
N ARG A 189 -23.72 19.44 10.26
CA ARG A 189 -22.93 18.30 9.77
C ARG A 189 -21.55 18.30 10.41
N LYS A 190 -21.15 17.16 10.93
CA LYS A 190 -19.79 16.92 11.42
C LYS A 190 -19.00 16.25 10.32
N LEU A 191 -18.00 16.96 9.82
CA LEU A 191 -17.07 16.48 8.78
C LEU A 191 -15.73 16.12 9.42
N GLY A 192 -15.11 15.09 8.96
CA GLY A 192 -13.81 14.67 9.48
C GLY A 192 -13.37 13.31 8.96
N PHE A 193 -12.25 12.85 9.44
CA PHE A 193 -11.81 11.48 9.20
C PHE A 193 -12.51 10.55 10.19
N ASP A 194 -13.68 10.06 9.81
CA ASP A 194 -14.52 9.18 10.65
C ASP A 194 -13.98 7.74 10.76
N LYS A 195 -13.03 7.40 9.96
CA LYS A 195 -12.24 6.18 9.99
C LYS A 195 -10.79 6.58 9.74
N VAL A 196 -9.86 5.93 10.41
CA VAL A 196 -8.45 6.17 10.12
C VAL A 196 -8.16 5.83 8.67
N ILE A 197 -7.56 6.76 7.95
CA ILE A 197 -6.98 6.50 6.64
C ILE A 197 -5.51 6.20 6.85
N MET A 198 -5.09 5.01 6.48
CA MET A 198 -3.69 4.62 6.45
C MET A 198 -3.30 4.40 5.00
N GLN A 199 -2.32 5.15 4.53
CA GLN A 199 -1.72 4.96 3.21
C GLN A 199 -0.27 4.53 3.39
N ALA A 200 0.00 3.28 3.04
CA ALA A 200 1.35 2.78 2.88
C ALA A 200 1.78 2.98 1.42
N GLY A 201 3.00 3.39 1.22
CA GLY A 201 3.54 3.56 -0.13
C GLY A 201 5.00 3.22 -0.17
N GLY A 202 5.55 3.14 -1.35
CA GLY A 202 6.97 2.90 -1.48
C GLY A 202 7.47 2.88 -2.91
N ILE A 203 8.79 2.85 -3.01
CA ILE A 203 9.52 2.73 -4.25
C ILE A 203 10.36 1.46 -4.26
N GLY A 204 10.57 0.93 -5.43
CA GLY A 204 11.46 -0.19 -5.70
C GLY A 204 12.04 -0.10 -7.11
N TYR A 205 12.71 -1.12 -7.54
CA TYR A 205 13.26 -1.19 -8.88
C TYR A 205 13.10 -2.58 -9.48
N GLY A 206 13.17 -2.67 -10.78
CA GLY A 206 13.17 -3.91 -11.55
C GLY A 206 13.93 -3.76 -12.85
N LYS A 207 14.02 -4.83 -13.62
CA LYS A 207 14.58 -4.81 -14.97
C LYS A 207 13.51 -4.37 -15.95
N LEU A 208 13.84 -3.52 -16.90
CA LEU A 208 12.89 -2.97 -17.89
C LEU A 208 12.22 -4.08 -18.71
N ASP A 209 12.96 -5.08 -19.11
CA ASP A 209 12.46 -6.23 -19.88
C ASP A 209 11.56 -7.17 -19.07
N GLN A 210 11.52 -7.02 -17.75
CA GLN A 210 10.70 -7.78 -16.81
C GLN A 210 9.54 -6.97 -16.21
N ALA A 211 9.36 -5.72 -16.62
CA ALA A 211 8.35 -4.80 -16.07
C ALA A 211 6.90 -5.17 -16.45
N ILE A 212 6.71 -6.04 -17.44
CA ILE A 212 5.38 -6.44 -17.91
C ILE A 212 5.18 -7.95 -17.66
N LYS A 213 4.07 -8.29 -17.02
CA LYS A 213 3.65 -9.69 -16.82
C LYS A 213 3.45 -10.38 -18.16
N LYS A 214 3.90 -11.61 -18.27
CA LYS A 214 3.57 -12.50 -19.39
C LYS A 214 2.25 -13.20 -19.10
N LYS A 215 1.60 -13.68 -20.16
CA LYS A 215 0.39 -14.50 -19.98
C LYS A 215 0.80 -15.92 -19.60
N PRO A 216 0.26 -16.47 -18.49
CA PRO A 216 0.45 -17.87 -18.16
C PRO A 216 -0.02 -18.81 -19.28
N GLN A 217 0.65 -19.92 -19.44
CA GLN A 217 0.34 -20.93 -20.45
C GLN A 217 -0.06 -22.24 -19.77
N THR A 218 -0.74 -23.11 -20.51
CA THR A 218 -1.05 -24.45 -20.02
C THR A 218 0.25 -25.19 -19.68
N GLY A 219 0.35 -25.68 -18.46
CA GLY A 219 1.53 -26.37 -17.95
C GLY A 219 2.43 -25.53 -17.03
N ASP A 220 2.20 -24.24 -16.92
CA ASP A 220 2.89 -23.40 -15.95
C ASP A 220 2.54 -23.83 -14.52
N LYS A 221 3.51 -23.71 -13.61
CA LYS A 221 3.32 -24.06 -12.21
C LYS A 221 2.81 -22.86 -11.42
N ILE A 222 1.86 -23.11 -10.54
CA ILE A 222 1.22 -22.09 -9.69
C ILE A 222 1.62 -22.32 -8.23
N GLY A 223 2.08 -21.24 -7.57
CA GLY A 223 2.24 -21.18 -6.12
C GLY A 223 1.19 -20.24 -5.51
N MET A 224 0.61 -20.61 -4.36
CA MET A 224 -0.48 -19.85 -3.73
C MET A 224 -0.27 -19.58 -2.24
N GLY A 225 -0.80 -18.46 -1.75
CA GLY A 225 -0.93 -18.09 -0.33
C GLY A 225 -2.20 -17.25 -0.11
N GLY A 226 -2.61 -16.86 1.06
CA GLY A 226 -3.92 -16.23 1.25
C GLY A 226 -3.98 -15.04 2.21
N ALA A 227 -5.02 -14.21 2.10
CA ALA A 227 -5.32 -13.07 2.96
C ALA A 227 -6.82 -12.90 3.25
N ALA A 228 -7.16 -12.17 4.33
CA ALA A 228 -8.52 -11.90 4.77
C ALA A 228 -9.02 -10.49 4.37
N VAL A 229 -10.12 -10.03 4.94
CA VAL A 229 -10.85 -8.79 4.59
C VAL A 229 -9.99 -7.52 4.71
N SER A 230 -10.02 -6.66 3.70
CA SER A 230 -9.31 -5.38 3.68
C SER A 230 -10.21 -4.14 3.74
N SER A 231 -11.51 -4.26 3.45
CA SER A 231 -12.42 -3.12 3.38
C SER A 231 -13.80 -3.45 3.94
N ALA A 232 -14.18 -2.77 5.02
CA ALA A 232 -15.53 -2.79 5.58
C ALA A 232 -15.80 -1.46 6.29
N ASP A 233 -17.06 -1.16 6.58
CA ASP A 233 -17.41 -0.05 7.47
C ASP A 233 -17.23 -0.49 8.92
N THR A 234 -16.59 0.36 9.73
CA THR A 234 -16.42 0.11 11.17
C THR A 234 -17.79 0.09 11.87
N GLY A 235 -17.97 -0.90 12.75
CA GLY A 235 -19.24 -1.09 13.46
C GLY A 235 -20.30 -1.86 12.67
N ALA A 236 -19.98 -2.37 11.47
CA ALA A 236 -20.89 -3.20 10.70
C ALA A 236 -21.12 -4.59 11.34
N PHE A 237 -20.17 -5.06 12.12
CA PHE A 237 -20.22 -6.34 12.83
C PHE A 237 -19.92 -6.17 14.32
N SER A 238 -20.07 -7.22 15.10
CA SER A 238 -19.63 -7.19 16.50
C SER A 238 -18.09 -7.03 16.57
N SER A 239 -17.60 -6.32 17.58
CA SER A 239 -16.17 -6.03 17.74
C SER A 239 -15.27 -7.29 17.72
N GLY A 240 -15.76 -8.41 18.23
CA GLY A 240 -15.04 -9.68 18.18
C GLY A 240 -14.87 -10.23 16.76
N ILE A 241 -15.88 -10.09 15.90
CA ILE A 241 -15.79 -10.51 14.48
C ILE A 241 -14.85 -9.58 13.71
N GLU A 242 -14.95 -8.28 13.94
CA GLU A 242 -14.08 -7.30 13.29
C GLU A 242 -12.61 -7.52 13.66
N LEU A 243 -12.32 -7.73 14.94
CA LEU A 243 -10.97 -8.01 15.41
C LEU A 243 -10.40 -9.31 14.84
N ASN A 244 -11.22 -10.36 14.73
CA ASN A 244 -10.78 -11.64 14.16
C ASN A 244 -10.54 -11.59 12.64
N ALA A 245 -11.18 -10.65 11.94
CA ALA A 245 -10.98 -10.44 10.50
C ALA A 245 -9.63 -9.75 10.17
N ILE A 246 -8.95 -9.17 11.16
CA ILE A 246 -7.69 -8.46 10.94
C ILE A 246 -6.54 -9.45 10.79
N GLN A 247 -5.85 -9.38 9.68
CA GLN A 247 -4.66 -10.19 9.42
C GLN A 247 -3.55 -9.84 10.42
N ARG A 248 -2.93 -10.85 11.01
CA ARG A 248 -1.73 -10.68 11.84
C ARG A 248 -0.50 -10.57 10.94
N SER A 249 0.37 -9.62 11.27
CA SER A 249 1.60 -9.39 10.50
C SER A 249 2.57 -10.56 10.62
N ASN A 250 3.18 -10.95 9.50
CA ASN A 250 4.25 -11.93 9.48
C ASN A 250 5.38 -11.50 8.52
N PRO A 251 6.17 -10.49 8.93
CA PRO A 251 7.23 -9.94 8.10
C PRO A 251 8.35 -10.94 7.81
N GLU A 252 8.62 -11.88 8.72
CA GLU A 252 9.64 -12.92 8.50
C GLU A 252 9.26 -13.85 7.35
N MET A 253 8.03 -14.36 7.34
CA MET A 253 7.54 -15.20 6.23
C MET A 253 7.62 -14.45 4.92
N GLN A 254 7.17 -13.20 4.90
CA GLN A 254 7.23 -12.37 3.69
C GLN A 254 8.67 -12.12 3.24
N LYS A 255 9.61 -11.93 4.18
CA LYS A 255 11.04 -11.80 3.86
C LYS A 255 11.62 -13.07 3.24
N ARG A 256 11.26 -14.22 3.75
CA ARG A 256 11.69 -15.53 3.18
C ARG A 256 11.18 -15.69 1.74
N ALA A 257 9.91 -15.38 1.50
CA ALA A 257 9.34 -15.39 0.15
C ALA A 257 10.04 -14.38 -0.77
N ALA A 258 10.27 -13.17 -0.28
CA ALA A 258 10.99 -12.13 -1.03
C ALA A 258 12.41 -12.55 -1.40
N ASN A 259 13.13 -13.23 -0.51
CA ASN A 259 14.49 -13.72 -0.79
C ASN A 259 14.47 -14.79 -1.90
N ALA A 260 13.48 -15.67 -1.92
CA ALA A 260 13.32 -16.65 -3.00
C ALA A 260 13.03 -15.97 -4.35
N ILE A 261 12.09 -15.01 -4.36
CA ILE A 261 11.76 -14.22 -5.57
C ILE A 261 13.01 -13.44 -6.02
N ARG A 262 13.72 -12.81 -5.10
CA ARG A 262 14.92 -12.02 -5.38
C ARG A 262 15.96 -12.86 -6.12
N GLY A 263 16.24 -14.08 -5.65
CA GLY A 263 17.18 -14.98 -6.30
C GLY A 263 16.83 -15.24 -7.77
N LEU A 264 15.55 -15.41 -8.08
CA LEU A 264 15.07 -15.62 -9.45
C LEU A 264 15.15 -14.35 -10.31
N VAL A 265 14.74 -13.19 -9.76
CA VAL A 265 14.74 -11.90 -10.48
C VAL A 265 16.16 -11.41 -10.77
N GLU A 266 17.10 -11.60 -9.84
CA GLU A 266 18.49 -11.17 -9.99
C GLU A 266 19.32 -12.06 -10.94
N SER A 267 18.93 -13.33 -11.12
CA SER A 267 19.64 -14.26 -12.01
C SER A 267 19.52 -13.87 -13.49
N ASP A 268 20.36 -14.49 -14.34
CA ASP A 268 20.38 -14.26 -15.79
C ASP A 268 19.09 -14.69 -16.47
N VAL A 269 18.47 -15.73 -15.95
CA VAL A 269 17.20 -16.25 -16.46
C VAL A 269 16.17 -16.20 -15.36
N ASN A 270 15.21 -15.30 -15.49
CA ASN A 270 14.06 -15.24 -14.61
C ASN A 270 12.95 -16.17 -15.11
N PRO A 271 12.64 -17.27 -14.40
CA PRO A 271 11.59 -18.20 -14.81
C PRO A 271 10.17 -17.69 -14.49
N ILE A 272 10.02 -16.57 -13.79
CA ILE A 272 8.73 -16.03 -13.41
C ILE A 272 8.02 -15.49 -14.66
N VAL A 273 6.83 -16.01 -14.92
CA VAL A 273 5.96 -15.57 -16.02
C VAL A 273 5.08 -14.42 -15.56
N SER A 274 4.42 -14.61 -14.45
CA SER A 274 3.55 -13.62 -13.80
C SER A 274 3.56 -13.88 -12.30
N ILE A 275 3.47 -12.84 -11.53
CA ILE A 275 3.35 -12.91 -10.06
C ILE A 275 2.26 -11.95 -9.61
N HIS A 276 1.41 -12.38 -8.70
CA HIS A 276 0.34 -11.59 -8.14
C HIS A 276 0.24 -11.88 -6.64
N ASP A 277 -0.09 -10.87 -5.85
CA ASP A 277 -0.39 -11.10 -4.45
C ASP A 277 -1.86 -11.54 -4.28
N HIS A 278 -2.19 -12.12 -3.14
CA HIS A 278 -3.54 -12.62 -2.93
C HIS A 278 -4.56 -11.52 -2.62
N GLY A 279 -4.16 -10.41 -2.06
CA GLY A 279 -5.04 -9.30 -1.72
C GLY A 279 -6.32 -9.69 -0.96
N ALA A 280 -7.29 -8.80 -0.92
CA ALA A 280 -8.63 -9.09 -0.44
C ALA A 280 -9.38 -9.97 -1.45
N GLY A 281 -10.07 -11.01 -0.96
CA GLY A 281 -10.76 -12.00 -1.81
C GLY A 281 -10.01 -13.33 -1.95
N GLY A 282 -8.79 -13.40 -1.45
CA GLY A 282 -8.02 -14.64 -1.34
C GLY A 282 -7.74 -15.33 -2.68
N HIS A 283 -7.76 -16.64 -2.68
CA HIS A 283 -7.40 -17.45 -3.85
C HIS A 283 -8.27 -17.18 -5.07
N LEU A 284 -9.58 -16.98 -4.88
CA LEU A 284 -10.49 -16.79 -6.01
C LEU A 284 -10.17 -15.51 -6.77
N ASN A 285 -9.91 -14.42 -6.06
CA ASN A 285 -9.55 -13.15 -6.67
C ASN A 285 -8.21 -13.25 -7.41
N CYS A 286 -7.20 -13.77 -6.73
CA CYS A 286 -5.86 -13.92 -7.29
C CYS A 286 -5.81 -14.81 -8.56
N LEU A 287 -6.66 -15.83 -8.63
CA LEU A 287 -6.72 -16.71 -9.81
C LEU A 287 -7.58 -16.15 -10.94
N SER A 288 -8.43 -15.15 -10.65
CA SER A 288 -9.28 -14.52 -11.67
C SER A 288 -8.63 -13.29 -12.34
N GLU A 289 -7.65 -12.71 -11.72
CA GLU A 289 -6.84 -11.60 -12.24
C GLU A 289 -5.65 -12.10 -13.10
#